data_963a06ac6a7739eec6a813e545231b43
#
_entry.id   963a06ac6a7739eec6a813e545231b43
#
_cell.length_a   1.000
_cell.length_b   1.000
_cell.length_c   1.000
_cell.angle_alpha   90.00
_cell.angle_beta   90.00
_cell.angle_gamma   90.00
#
_symmetry.space_group_name_H-M   'P 1'
#
loop_
_entity.id
_entity.type
_entity.pdbx_description
1 polymer ?
#
loop_
_entity_poly.entity_id
_entity_poly.type
_entity_poly.pdbx_seq_one_letter_code
_entity_poly.pdbx_strand_id
1 'polypeptide(L)'
;YCNTLFERYHGQIKYWIVFNQINLTTFNSLGILGNRAKNFMEAEYQGVHHQFLACARAKELAGKYKGQIRVGTMLSDKLAYPATCRPEDMLFNMRKNQMQYFFPDVQLRGSYPAYAFRFFEENHINIHIDPEDERLLRENPMDFLSTSYYYTKINDSLKNTYAPMDKSTNPYLEKTEWGWEID
;
A
#
# COMPACT_ATOMS: atom_id res chain seq x y z
N TYR A 1 3.01 -17.69 13.17
CA TYR A 1 3.79 -17.91 11.95
C TYR A 1 5.10 -17.11 11.97
N CYS A 2 5.07 -15.77 11.93
CA CYS A 2 6.29 -14.94 11.89
C CYS A 2 7.28 -15.27 13.03
N ASN A 3 6.81 -15.45 14.26
CA ASN A 3 7.67 -15.78 15.38
C ASN A 3 8.47 -17.07 15.14
N THR A 4 7.83 -18.12 14.65
CA THR A 4 8.47 -19.41 14.34
C THR A 4 9.54 -19.27 13.25
N LEU A 5 9.24 -18.47 12.21
CA LEU A 5 10.21 -18.23 11.14
C LEU A 5 11.41 -17.39 11.62
N PHE A 6 11.15 -16.34 12.39
CA PHE A 6 12.21 -15.49 12.94
C PHE A 6 13.12 -16.29 13.89
N GLU A 7 12.53 -17.12 14.77
CA GLU A 7 13.28 -17.98 15.66
C GLU A 7 14.18 -18.95 14.90
N ARG A 8 13.69 -19.51 13.80
CA ARG A 8 14.43 -20.49 13.01
C ARG A 8 15.53 -19.88 12.14
N TYR A 9 15.31 -18.69 11.59
CA TYR A 9 16.14 -18.13 10.53
C TYR A 9 16.85 -16.83 10.89
N HIS A 10 16.75 -16.33 12.13
CA HIS A 10 17.55 -15.18 12.57
C HIS A 10 19.05 -15.50 12.39
N GLY A 11 19.82 -14.51 11.97
CA GLY A 11 21.23 -14.72 11.63
C GLY A 11 21.50 -15.33 10.23
N GLN A 12 20.48 -15.88 9.56
CA GLN A 12 20.58 -16.38 8.19
C GLN A 12 19.85 -15.45 7.20
N ILE A 13 18.65 -14.97 7.58
CA ILE A 13 17.82 -14.08 6.75
C ILE A 13 17.63 -12.76 7.50
N LYS A 14 18.16 -11.69 6.94
CA LYS A 14 18.11 -10.35 7.55
C LYS A 14 16.86 -9.56 7.17
N TYR A 15 16.42 -9.61 5.91
CA TYR A 15 15.34 -8.78 5.37
C TYR A 15 14.08 -9.59 5.15
N TRP A 16 12.96 -9.11 5.71
CA TRP A 16 11.67 -9.80 5.68
C TRP A 16 10.59 -8.86 5.19
N ILE A 17 9.73 -9.34 4.32
CA ILE A 17 8.51 -8.67 3.86
C ILE A 17 7.33 -9.52 4.29
N VAL A 18 6.40 -8.93 5.06
CA VAL A 18 5.26 -9.66 5.64
C VAL A 18 4.21 -9.96 4.57
N PHE A 19 3.87 -8.96 3.75
CA PHE A 19 2.92 -9.09 2.64
C PHE A 19 3.56 -8.66 1.33
N ASN A 20 3.39 -9.49 0.31
CA ASN A 20 3.78 -9.14 -1.05
C ASN A 20 2.80 -8.11 -1.59
N GLN A 21 3.31 -6.96 -2.07
CA GLN A 21 2.52 -5.93 -2.76
C GLN A 21 1.23 -5.58 -2.00
N ILE A 22 1.36 -5.15 -0.74
CA ILE A 22 0.26 -4.93 0.19
C ILE A 22 -0.85 -4.02 -0.36
N ASN A 23 -0.52 -3.08 -1.26
CA ASN A 23 -1.49 -2.18 -1.89
C ASN A 23 -2.42 -2.88 -2.90
N LEU A 24 -2.12 -4.10 -3.33
CA LEU A 24 -3.03 -4.88 -4.16
C LEU A 24 -4.22 -5.46 -3.39
N THR A 25 -4.22 -5.34 -2.08
CA THR A 25 -5.36 -5.73 -1.23
C THR A 25 -6.65 -5.05 -1.67
N THR A 26 -6.59 -3.77 -2.02
CA THR A 26 -7.75 -3.00 -2.51
C THR A 26 -8.15 -3.30 -3.96
N PHE A 27 -7.43 -4.18 -4.65
CA PHE A 27 -7.76 -4.63 -5.99
C PHE A 27 -8.32 -6.05 -6.05
N ASN A 28 -8.06 -6.85 -5.03
CA ASN A 28 -8.42 -8.25 -5.03
C ASN A 28 -8.97 -8.70 -3.66
N SER A 29 -9.97 -7.98 -3.24
CA SER A 29 -10.65 -8.18 -1.95
C SER A 29 -11.28 -9.55 -1.76
N LEU A 30 -11.54 -10.30 -2.84
CA LEU A 30 -12.09 -11.66 -2.77
C LEU A 30 -11.25 -12.59 -1.89
N GLY A 31 -9.91 -12.45 -1.89
CA GLY A 31 -9.01 -13.24 -1.06
C GLY A 31 -9.05 -12.88 0.42
N ILE A 32 -9.55 -11.68 0.77
CA ILE A 32 -9.56 -11.16 2.14
C ILE A 32 -10.95 -11.16 2.74
N LEU A 33 -11.97 -10.75 1.97
CA LEU A 33 -13.31 -10.47 2.48
C LEU A 33 -14.33 -11.55 2.12
N GLY A 34 -14.06 -12.33 1.09
CA GLY A 34 -15.10 -13.16 0.48
C GLY A 34 -16.24 -12.29 -0.07
N ASN A 35 -17.40 -12.90 -0.34
CA ASN A 35 -18.54 -12.25 -1.01
C ASN A 35 -19.58 -11.64 -0.05
N ARG A 36 -19.27 -11.43 1.22
CA ARG A 36 -20.29 -11.13 2.26
C ARG A 36 -20.30 -9.70 2.76
N ALA A 37 -19.39 -8.84 2.32
CA ALA A 37 -19.34 -7.46 2.79
C ALA A 37 -20.49 -6.63 2.20
N LYS A 38 -21.24 -5.93 3.06
CA LYS A 38 -22.32 -5.01 2.63
C LYS A 38 -21.75 -3.70 2.06
N ASN A 39 -20.72 -3.16 2.68
CA ASN A 39 -19.92 -2.04 2.19
C ASN A 39 -18.53 -2.56 1.85
N PHE A 40 -18.26 -2.68 0.57
CA PHE A 40 -17.06 -3.34 0.06
C PHE A 40 -15.80 -2.52 0.37
N MET A 41 -15.82 -1.23 0.09
CA MET A 41 -14.68 -0.35 0.35
C MET A 41 -14.33 -0.26 1.84
N GLU A 42 -15.34 -0.13 2.70
CA GLU A 42 -15.13 -0.09 4.14
C GLU A 42 -14.46 -1.38 4.65
N ALA A 43 -14.97 -2.52 4.19
CA ALA A 43 -14.41 -3.81 4.57
C ALA A 43 -12.99 -4.02 4.00
N GLU A 44 -12.69 -3.53 2.80
CA GLU A 44 -11.34 -3.53 2.23
C GLU A 44 -10.36 -2.73 3.08
N TYR A 45 -10.68 -1.48 3.40
CA TYR A 45 -9.81 -0.62 4.21
C TYR A 45 -9.71 -1.09 5.67
N GLN A 46 -10.75 -1.69 6.23
CA GLN A 46 -10.65 -2.39 7.51
C GLN A 46 -9.70 -3.58 7.43
N GLY A 47 -9.76 -4.36 6.36
CA GLY A 47 -8.82 -5.46 6.10
C GLY A 47 -7.39 -4.97 5.94
N VAL A 48 -7.18 -3.85 5.24
CA VAL A 48 -5.87 -3.18 5.12
C VAL A 48 -5.35 -2.75 6.50
N HIS A 49 -6.22 -2.16 7.34
CA HIS A 49 -5.85 -1.81 8.71
C HIS A 49 -5.32 -3.03 9.49
N HIS A 50 -6.04 -4.16 9.43
CA HIS A 50 -5.58 -5.40 10.08
C HIS A 50 -4.24 -5.91 9.51
N GLN A 51 -3.98 -5.71 8.21
CA GLN A 51 -2.67 -6.04 7.64
C GLN A 51 -1.56 -5.12 8.16
N PHE A 52 -1.83 -3.82 8.37
CA PHE A 52 -0.87 -2.92 9.01
C PHE A 52 -0.54 -3.37 10.43
N LEU A 53 -1.56 -3.76 11.20
CA LEU A 53 -1.35 -4.29 12.56
C LEU A 53 -0.54 -5.59 12.53
N ALA A 54 -0.80 -6.48 11.58
CA ALA A 54 -0.03 -7.71 11.43
C ALA A 54 1.45 -7.42 11.10
N CYS A 55 1.73 -6.41 10.25
CA CYS A 55 3.09 -5.95 9.97
C CYS A 55 3.75 -5.38 11.22
N ALA A 56 3.06 -4.51 11.96
CA ALA A 56 3.57 -3.91 13.20
C ALA A 56 3.86 -4.98 14.28
N ARG A 57 2.99 -5.98 14.42
CA ARG A 57 3.24 -7.13 15.31
C ARG A 57 4.44 -7.96 14.86
N ALA A 58 4.62 -8.18 13.57
CA ALA A 58 5.82 -8.87 13.07
C ALA A 58 7.10 -8.04 13.39
N LYS A 59 7.04 -6.73 13.23
CA LYS A 59 8.13 -5.81 13.59
C LYS A 59 8.43 -5.83 15.08
N GLU A 60 7.43 -5.81 15.94
CA GLU A 60 7.56 -5.94 17.39
C GLU A 60 8.31 -7.25 17.75
N LEU A 61 7.90 -8.37 17.16
CA LEU A 61 8.56 -9.67 17.36
C LEU A 61 10.01 -9.66 16.90
N ALA A 62 10.32 -8.99 15.79
CA ALA A 62 11.67 -8.86 15.26
C ALA A 62 12.61 -8.09 16.20
N GLY A 63 12.07 -7.23 17.06
CA GLY A 63 12.82 -6.49 18.08
C GLY A 63 13.63 -7.37 19.03
N LYS A 64 13.17 -8.61 19.28
CA LYS A 64 13.89 -9.60 20.11
C LYS A 64 15.28 -9.95 19.56
N TYR A 65 15.50 -9.78 18.27
CA TYR A 65 16.71 -10.20 17.56
C TYR A 65 17.73 -9.07 17.35
N LYS A 66 17.59 -7.94 18.06
CA LYS A 66 18.58 -6.85 18.17
C LYS A 66 19.18 -6.40 16.81
N GLY A 67 18.34 -6.20 15.80
CA GLY A 67 18.75 -5.72 14.49
C GLY A 67 19.27 -6.78 13.51
N GLN A 68 19.30 -8.04 13.90
CA GLN A 68 19.57 -9.15 12.97
C GLN A 68 18.43 -9.32 11.94
N ILE A 69 17.20 -8.93 12.32
CA ILE A 69 16.02 -8.94 11.48
C ILE A 69 15.59 -7.51 11.17
N ARG A 70 15.33 -7.25 9.91
CA ARG A 70 14.72 -6.03 9.38
C ARG A 70 13.40 -6.38 8.72
N VAL A 71 12.32 -5.72 9.12
CA VAL A 71 10.99 -5.94 8.58
C VAL A 71 10.58 -4.75 7.73
N GLY A 72 10.23 -5.01 6.49
CA GLY A 72 9.85 -3.99 5.54
C GLY A 72 8.46 -4.17 4.95
N THR A 73 8.06 -3.19 4.20
CA THR A 73 6.85 -3.20 3.36
C THR A 73 7.20 -3.29 1.89
N MET A 74 6.26 -3.76 1.08
CA MET A 74 6.42 -3.89 -0.37
C MET A 74 5.18 -3.39 -1.09
N LEU A 75 5.41 -2.55 -2.11
CA LEU A 75 4.38 -2.06 -3.01
C LEU A 75 4.49 -2.68 -4.42
N SER A 76 3.36 -2.86 -5.07
CA SER A 76 3.30 -2.80 -6.52
C SER A 76 3.29 -1.32 -6.91
N ASP A 77 4.45 -0.79 -7.27
CA ASP A 77 4.57 0.63 -7.60
C ASP A 77 4.05 0.88 -9.01
N LYS A 78 3.12 1.80 -9.11
CA LYS A 78 2.48 2.22 -10.36
C LYS A 78 2.50 3.74 -10.41
N LEU A 79 3.71 4.30 -10.44
CA LEU A 79 3.87 5.75 -10.58
C LEU A 79 2.99 6.26 -11.73
N ALA A 80 2.27 7.32 -11.49
CA ALA A 80 1.38 7.90 -12.47
C ALA A 80 1.70 9.36 -12.72
N TYR A 81 1.67 9.73 -14.00
CA TYR A 81 1.80 11.10 -14.48
C TYR A 81 0.43 11.69 -14.80
N PRO A 82 0.23 13.00 -14.67
CA PRO A 82 -0.99 13.64 -15.16
C PRO A 82 -1.06 13.60 -16.69
N ALA A 83 -2.25 13.44 -17.26
CA ALA A 83 -2.45 13.40 -18.72
C ALA A 83 -2.04 14.73 -19.39
N THR A 84 -2.27 15.83 -18.70
CA THR A 84 -1.89 17.19 -19.15
C THR A 84 -1.47 18.04 -17.96
N CYS A 85 -0.96 19.24 -18.23
CA CYS A 85 -0.68 20.24 -17.20
C CYS A 85 -1.92 21.04 -16.73
N ARG A 86 -3.13 20.62 -17.08
CA ARG A 86 -4.36 21.23 -16.56
C ARG A 86 -4.43 21.04 -15.04
N PRO A 87 -4.88 22.07 -14.28
CA PRO A 87 -5.00 21.97 -12.83
C PRO A 87 -5.80 20.74 -12.36
N GLU A 88 -6.87 20.38 -13.10
CA GLU A 88 -7.71 19.22 -12.78
C GLU A 88 -6.95 17.89 -12.90
N ASP A 89 -6.15 17.73 -13.96
CA ASP A 89 -5.33 16.52 -14.16
C ASP A 89 -4.22 16.43 -13.11
N MET A 90 -3.59 17.56 -12.79
CA MET A 90 -2.57 17.63 -11.75
C MET A 90 -3.13 17.24 -10.38
N LEU A 91 -4.28 17.83 -10.00
CA LEU A 91 -4.93 17.53 -8.71
C LEU A 91 -5.42 16.08 -8.65
N PHE A 92 -6.01 15.60 -9.74
CA PHE A 92 -6.46 14.21 -9.85
C PHE A 92 -5.30 13.22 -9.68
N ASN A 93 -4.20 13.47 -10.40
CA ASN A 93 -2.99 12.65 -10.31
C ASN A 93 -2.39 12.65 -8.90
N MET A 94 -2.31 13.81 -8.26
CA MET A 94 -1.82 13.94 -6.88
C MET A 94 -2.65 13.08 -5.91
N ARG A 95 -3.98 13.17 -5.98
CA ARG A 95 -4.90 12.40 -5.12
C ARG A 95 -4.76 10.88 -5.34
N LYS A 96 -4.61 10.45 -6.60
CA LYS A 96 -4.38 9.03 -6.94
C LYS A 96 -3.06 8.52 -6.39
N ASN A 97 -1.98 9.28 -6.56
CA ASN A 97 -0.67 8.93 -6.03
C ASN A 97 -0.66 8.92 -4.49
N GLN A 98 -1.35 9.85 -3.83
CA GLN A 98 -1.51 9.82 -2.37
C GLN A 98 -2.10 8.48 -1.90
N MET A 99 -3.16 7.97 -2.54
CA MET A 99 -3.76 6.71 -2.13
C MET A 99 -2.92 5.48 -2.49
N GLN A 100 -2.03 5.57 -3.47
CA GLN A 100 -1.02 4.54 -3.69
C GLN A 100 0.02 4.53 -2.57
N TYR A 101 0.50 5.71 -2.17
CA TYR A 101 1.50 5.85 -1.11
C TYR A 101 0.92 5.86 0.32
N PHE A 102 -0.40 5.73 0.46
CA PHE A 102 -1.07 5.53 1.73
C PHE A 102 -0.47 4.37 2.54
N PHE A 103 -0.21 3.25 1.88
CA PHE A 103 0.31 2.04 2.52
C PHE A 103 1.68 2.24 3.15
N PRO A 104 2.72 2.72 2.43
CA PRO A 104 4.01 2.99 3.04
C PRO A 104 3.97 4.17 4.01
N ASP A 105 3.12 5.18 3.79
CA ASP A 105 2.99 6.29 4.72
C ASP A 105 2.55 5.79 6.10
N VAL A 106 1.53 4.94 6.18
CA VAL A 106 1.11 4.35 7.46
C VAL A 106 2.20 3.47 8.05
N GLN A 107 2.79 2.59 7.26
CA GLN A 107 3.72 1.58 7.76
C GLN A 107 5.10 2.14 8.15
N LEU A 108 5.62 3.13 7.39
CA LEU A 108 6.94 3.71 7.66
C LEU A 108 6.91 4.85 8.67
N ARG A 109 5.76 5.54 8.81
CA ARG A 109 5.59 6.65 9.75
C ARG A 109 4.88 6.24 11.04
N GLY A 110 4.24 5.07 11.04
CA GLY A 110 3.52 4.54 12.19
C GLY A 110 2.23 5.30 12.50
N SER A 111 1.65 6.03 11.53
CA SER A 111 0.41 6.77 11.72
C SER A 111 -0.31 7.03 10.40
N TYR A 112 -1.63 7.18 10.48
CA TYR A 112 -2.45 7.53 9.34
C TYR A 112 -2.21 8.98 8.90
N PRO A 113 -1.95 9.24 7.61
CA PRO A 113 -1.82 10.60 7.10
C PRO A 113 -3.19 11.30 7.00
N ALA A 114 -3.22 12.62 7.15
CA ALA A 114 -4.46 13.39 7.11
C ALA A 114 -5.27 13.22 5.81
N TYR A 115 -4.61 13.00 4.69
CA TYR A 115 -5.30 12.76 3.41
C TYR A 115 -6.06 11.43 3.38
N ALA A 116 -5.65 10.45 4.19
CA ALA A 116 -6.37 9.18 4.28
C ALA A 116 -7.74 9.37 4.97
N PHE A 117 -7.79 10.13 6.06
CA PHE A 117 -9.05 10.45 6.72
C PHE A 117 -9.99 11.25 5.83
N ARG A 118 -9.46 12.21 5.06
CA ARG A 118 -10.26 12.91 4.05
C ARG A 118 -10.83 11.97 3.00
N PHE A 119 -10.01 11.07 2.48
CA PHE A 119 -10.46 10.05 1.52
C PHE A 119 -11.55 9.16 2.11
N PHE A 120 -11.41 8.75 3.37
CA PHE A 120 -12.42 7.94 4.06
C PHE A 120 -13.74 8.70 4.21
N GLU A 121 -13.67 9.96 4.62
CA GLU A 121 -14.86 10.83 4.76
C GLU A 121 -15.57 11.02 3.41
N GLU A 122 -14.82 11.40 2.35
CA GLU A 122 -15.35 11.61 0.98
C GLU A 122 -15.99 10.33 0.40
N ASN A 123 -15.58 9.15 0.82
CA ASN A 123 -16.07 7.87 0.32
C ASN A 123 -16.95 7.10 1.33
N HIS A 124 -17.35 7.73 2.44
CA HIS A 124 -18.18 7.13 3.49
C HIS A 124 -17.61 5.81 4.05
N ILE A 125 -16.30 5.77 4.25
CA ILE A 125 -15.56 4.64 4.79
C ILE A 125 -15.34 4.87 6.29
N ASN A 126 -15.91 4.00 7.13
CA ASN A 126 -15.77 4.08 8.59
C ASN A 126 -15.00 2.86 9.08
N ILE A 127 -13.68 2.96 9.13
CA ILE A 127 -12.84 1.90 9.71
C ILE A 127 -12.75 2.07 11.21
N HIS A 128 -12.70 0.96 11.91
CA HIS A 128 -12.48 0.94 13.35
C HIS A 128 -10.97 0.89 13.65
N ILE A 129 -10.50 1.85 14.42
CA ILE A 129 -9.10 1.97 14.86
C ILE A 129 -9.11 2.17 16.38
N ASP A 130 -8.55 1.24 17.12
CA ASP A 130 -8.42 1.36 18.57
C ASP A 130 -7.19 2.20 18.95
N PRO A 131 -7.19 2.87 20.12
CA PRO A 131 -5.99 3.56 20.63
C PRO A 131 -4.76 2.65 20.77
N GLU A 132 -4.98 1.37 21.04
CA GLU A 132 -3.92 0.36 21.10
C GLU A 132 -3.32 0.08 19.71
N ASP A 133 -4.14 0.12 18.66
CA ASP A 133 -3.69 -0.04 17.28
C ASP A 133 -2.79 1.13 16.87
N GLU A 134 -3.20 2.36 17.20
CA GLU A 134 -2.36 3.55 16.95
C GLU A 134 -1.04 3.48 17.68
N ARG A 135 -1.05 3.01 18.93
CA ARG A 135 0.17 2.83 19.71
C ARG A 135 1.09 1.79 19.07
N LEU A 136 0.53 0.63 18.69
CA LEU A 136 1.28 -0.44 18.04
C LEU A 136 1.95 0.01 16.74
N LEU A 137 1.21 0.72 15.89
CA LEU A 137 1.75 1.25 14.63
C LEU A 137 2.88 2.24 14.89
N ARG A 138 2.68 3.19 15.80
CA ARG A 138 3.65 4.25 16.13
C ARG A 138 4.96 3.69 16.71
N GLU A 139 4.87 2.66 17.54
CA GLU A 139 6.04 2.05 18.18
C GLU A 139 6.80 1.08 17.27
N ASN A 140 6.15 0.60 16.19
CA ASN A 140 6.71 -0.43 15.32
C ASN A 140 6.67 -0.07 13.82
N PRO A 141 7.23 1.07 13.40
CA PRO A 141 7.31 1.40 11.97
C PRO A 141 8.23 0.42 11.24
N MET A 142 7.95 0.19 9.96
CA MET A 142 8.75 -0.69 9.11
C MET A 142 10.15 -0.11 8.88
N ASP A 143 11.14 -0.98 8.70
CA ASP A 143 12.55 -0.60 8.54
C ASP A 143 12.89 -0.12 7.13
N PHE A 144 12.14 -0.56 6.11
CA PHE A 144 12.42 -0.24 4.71
C PHE A 144 11.18 -0.38 3.83
N LEU A 145 11.24 0.27 2.68
CA LEU A 145 10.31 0.11 1.57
C LEU A 145 11.00 -0.65 0.43
N SER A 146 10.31 -1.62 -0.13
CA SER A 146 10.64 -2.21 -1.42
C SER A 146 9.50 -2.03 -2.40
N THR A 147 9.82 -2.01 -3.68
CA THR A 147 8.84 -1.83 -4.74
C THR A 147 9.01 -2.87 -5.84
N SER A 148 7.88 -3.33 -6.36
CA SER A 148 7.82 -4.03 -7.64
C SER A 148 7.40 -3.02 -8.69
N TYR A 149 8.32 -2.61 -9.53
CA TYR A 149 8.02 -1.76 -10.66
C TYR A 149 7.71 -2.60 -11.90
N TYR A 150 6.61 -2.28 -12.56
CA TYR A 150 6.20 -2.94 -13.81
C TYR A 150 6.06 -1.94 -14.95
N TYR A 151 5.35 -0.85 -14.72
CA TYR A 151 5.06 0.19 -15.71
C TYR A 151 4.51 1.44 -15.02
N THR A 152 4.58 2.57 -15.70
CA THR A 152 3.94 3.81 -15.27
C THR A 152 2.52 3.93 -15.84
N LYS A 153 1.77 4.91 -15.33
CA LYS A 153 0.42 5.20 -15.77
C LYS A 153 0.25 6.67 -16.11
N ILE A 154 -0.81 6.97 -16.87
CA ILE A 154 -1.31 8.33 -17.04
C ILE A 154 -2.67 8.43 -16.38
N ASN A 155 -2.84 9.40 -15.50
CA ASN A 155 -4.11 9.76 -14.88
C ASN A 155 -4.76 10.93 -15.63
N ASP A 156 -5.91 10.66 -16.23
CA ASP A 156 -6.70 11.62 -16.99
C ASP A 156 -8.00 11.91 -16.23
N SER A 157 -8.19 13.16 -15.79
CA SER A 157 -9.34 13.57 -14.99
C SER A 157 -10.66 13.47 -15.75
N LEU A 158 -10.62 13.54 -17.08
CA LEU A 158 -11.82 13.46 -17.93
C LEU A 158 -12.28 12.01 -18.12
N LYS A 159 -11.37 11.07 -18.10
CA LYS A 159 -11.67 9.65 -18.28
C LYS A 159 -12.00 8.92 -17.01
N ASN A 160 -11.76 9.53 -15.86
CA ASN A 160 -12.05 9.09 -14.48
C ASN A 160 -12.43 7.61 -14.33
N THR A 161 -11.62 6.74 -14.89
CA THR A 161 -11.85 5.31 -14.77
C THR A 161 -11.07 4.80 -13.57
N TYR A 162 -11.79 4.40 -12.54
CA TYR A 162 -11.30 3.63 -11.40
C TYR A 162 -10.88 2.20 -11.81
N ALA A 163 -10.71 1.95 -13.11
CA ALA A 163 -10.31 0.65 -13.60
C ALA A 163 -8.87 0.32 -13.14
N PRO A 164 -8.69 -0.68 -12.29
CA PRO A 164 -7.37 -1.08 -11.78
C PRO A 164 -6.41 -1.50 -12.89
N MET A 165 -6.96 -1.78 -14.06
CA MET A 165 -6.28 -2.28 -15.26
C MET A 165 -6.28 -1.29 -16.42
N ASP A 166 -6.59 0.00 -16.17
CA ASP A 166 -6.55 0.99 -17.23
C ASP A 166 -5.11 1.12 -17.75
N LYS A 167 -4.91 0.65 -18.97
CA LYS A 167 -3.65 0.72 -19.71
C LYS A 167 -3.51 2.09 -20.38
N SER A 168 -3.67 3.17 -19.63
CA SER A 168 -3.31 4.49 -20.11
C SER A 168 -1.79 4.55 -20.21
N THR A 169 -1.28 4.24 -21.39
CA THR A 169 0.14 4.19 -21.67
C THR A 169 0.72 5.59 -21.85
N ASN A 170 1.92 5.83 -21.34
CA ASN A 170 2.63 7.07 -21.54
C ASN A 170 3.20 7.11 -22.99
N PRO A 171 2.77 8.06 -23.84
CA PRO A 171 3.20 8.12 -25.23
C PRO A 171 4.66 8.57 -25.40
N TYR A 172 5.29 9.07 -24.34
CA TYR A 172 6.67 9.60 -24.35
C TYR A 172 7.71 8.58 -23.91
N LEU A 173 7.28 7.38 -23.48
CA LEU A 173 8.17 6.33 -23.00
C LEU A 173 8.25 5.18 -23.99
N GLU A 174 9.44 4.63 -24.12
CA GLU A 174 9.65 3.37 -24.82
C GLU A 174 8.95 2.22 -24.10
N LYS A 175 8.72 1.14 -24.83
CA LYS A 175 8.03 -0.04 -24.28
C LYS A 175 8.87 -1.29 -24.41
N THR A 176 8.76 -2.14 -23.41
CA THR A 176 9.26 -3.53 -23.50
C THR A 176 8.45 -4.33 -24.52
N GLU A 177 8.90 -5.54 -24.85
CA GLU A 177 8.14 -6.49 -25.68
C GLU A 177 6.76 -6.84 -25.06
N TRP A 178 6.61 -6.73 -23.75
CA TRP A 178 5.33 -6.90 -23.03
C TRP A 178 4.39 -5.68 -23.15
N GLY A 179 4.86 -4.60 -23.77
CA GLY A 179 4.13 -3.34 -23.86
C GLY A 179 4.13 -2.50 -22.58
N TRP A 180 5.06 -2.77 -21.66
CA TRP A 180 5.24 -1.98 -20.44
C TRP A 180 6.24 -0.85 -20.67
N GLU A 181 5.95 0.31 -20.14
CA GLU A 181 6.80 1.49 -20.26
C GLU A 181 8.12 1.28 -19.50
N ILE A 182 9.21 1.74 -20.12
CA ILE A 182 10.55 1.81 -19.53
C ILE A 182 10.72 3.24 -19.00
N ASP A 183 10.69 3.36 -17.68
CA ASP A 183 10.81 4.66 -16.99
C ASP A 183 11.92 4.63 -15.94
#